data_2c7c39d9e5eff77ef41027f1ca219923
#
_entry.id   2c7c39d9e5eff77ef41027f1ca219923
#
_cell.length_a   1.000
_cell.length_b   1.000
_cell.length_c   1.000
_cell.angle_alpha   90.00
_cell.angle_beta   90.00
_cell.angle_gamma   90.00
#
_symmetry.space_group_name_H-M   'P 1'
#
loop_
_entity.id
_entity.type
_entity.pdbx_description
1 polymer ?
#
loop_
_entity_poly.entity_id
_entity_poly.type
_entity_poly.pdbx_seq_one_letter_code
_entity_poly.pdbx_strand_id
1 'polypeptide(L)'
;MKTSLLSLLLAIFLFCSAHEGGNFVSSDMLASMKPGEKAALLMVHFGTTHDDTRTQTIDAINAQARKAFPDLEFREAYTSRIIIRRLKTRGVVKNTPLDALLQLRGEGYTHII
;
A
#
# COMPACT_ATOMS: atom_id res chain seq x y z
N MET A 1 -39.42 15.15 3.20
CA MET A 1 -39.25 14.39 1.97
C MET A 1 -37.81 14.35 1.47
N LYS A 2 -37.07 15.46 1.47
CA LYS A 2 -35.66 15.48 1.01
C LYS A 2 -34.75 14.65 1.93
N THR A 3 -35.01 14.57 3.21
CA THR A 3 -34.22 13.80 4.19
C THR A 3 -34.40 12.29 4.04
N SER A 4 -35.59 11.81 3.63
CA SER A 4 -35.84 10.38 3.46
C SER A 4 -35.14 9.81 2.20
N LEU A 5 -35.03 10.60 1.13
CA LEU A 5 -34.30 10.24 -0.08
C LEU A 5 -32.78 10.14 0.16
N LEU A 6 -32.22 11.06 0.94
CA LEU A 6 -30.81 11.03 1.32
C LEU A 6 -30.51 9.80 2.20
N SER A 7 -31.40 9.46 3.14
CA SER A 7 -31.24 8.30 3.99
C SER A 7 -31.28 7.01 3.19
N LEU A 8 -32.15 6.93 2.16
CA LEU A 8 -32.24 5.77 1.29
C LEU A 8 -30.99 5.59 0.44
N LEU A 9 -30.45 6.67 -0.12
CA LEU A 9 -29.18 6.65 -0.88
C LEU A 9 -28.02 6.23 -0.02
N LEU A 10 -27.94 6.71 1.21
CA LEU A 10 -26.90 6.34 2.16
C LEU A 10 -26.99 4.86 2.52
N ALA A 11 -28.19 4.32 2.73
CA ALA A 11 -28.41 2.91 3.02
C ALA A 11 -28.00 2.02 1.86
N ILE A 12 -28.28 2.41 0.63
CA ILE A 12 -27.87 1.69 -0.58
C ILE A 12 -26.34 1.68 -0.70
N PHE A 13 -25.69 2.79 -0.44
CA PHE A 13 -24.24 2.91 -0.49
C PHE A 13 -23.57 2.00 0.55
N LEU A 14 -24.07 2.00 1.79
CA LEU A 14 -23.58 1.15 2.86
C LEU A 14 -23.78 -0.35 2.53
N PHE A 15 -24.90 -0.69 1.93
CA PHE A 15 -25.20 -2.05 1.50
C PHE A 15 -24.23 -2.53 0.41
N CYS A 16 -23.95 -1.70 -0.60
CA CYS A 16 -22.97 -2.01 -1.64
C CYS A 16 -21.57 -2.22 -1.07
N SER A 17 -21.13 -1.38 -0.15
CA SER A 17 -19.84 -1.52 0.52
C SER A 17 -19.74 -2.83 1.32
N ALA A 18 -20.80 -3.19 2.05
CA ALA A 18 -20.85 -4.43 2.79
C ALA A 18 -20.86 -5.65 1.87
N HIS A 19 -21.49 -5.55 0.71
CA HIS A 19 -21.55 -6.63 -0.27
C HIS A 19 -20.21 -6.86 -0.98
N GLU A 20 -19.52 -5.78 -1.36
CA GLU A 20 -18.18 -5.86 -1.94
C GLU A 20 -17.17 -6.47 -0.98
N GLY A 21 -17.34 -6.27 0.32
CA GLY A 21 -16.50 -6.82 1.37
C GLY A 21 -16.83 -8.26 1.79
N GLY A 22 -17.70 -8.97 1.05
CA GLY A 22 -18.21 -10.27 1.48
C GLY A 22 -17.16 -11.36 1.76
N ASN A 23 -16.02 -11.34 1.07
CA ASN A 23 -14.90 -12.26 1.28
C ASN A 23 -13.66 -11.57 1.86
N PHE A 24 -13.78 -10.33 2.22
CA PHE A 24 -12.68 -9.53 2.76
C PHE A 24 -12.95 -9.20 4.23
N VAL A 25 -12.10 -9.70 5.09
CA VAL A 25 -12.14 -9.31 6.51
C VAL A 25 -11.26 -8.08 6.67
N SER A 26 -11.90 -6.97 7.00
CA SER A 26 -11.19 -5.73 7.29
C SER A 26 -10.22 -5.95 8.46
N SER A 27 -8.96 -5.58 8.26
CA SER A 27 -7.97 -5.68 9.32
C SER A 27 -8.07 -4.47 10.25
N ASP A 28 -8.33 -4.72 11.52
CA ASP A 28 -8.27 -3.71 12.57
C ASP A 28 -6.86 -3.53 13.13
N MET A 29 -5.86 -3.99 12.41
CA MET A 29 -4.47 -4.01 12.85
C MET A 29 -4.01 -2.64 13.35
N LEU A 30 -4.30 -1.57 12.59
CA LEU A 30 -3.89 -0.21 12.97
C LEU A 30 -4.61 0.27 14.23
N ALA A 31 -5.90 -0.05 14.36
CA ALA A 31 -6.70 0.35 15.52
C ALA A 31 -6.30 -0.41 16.80
N SER A 32 -5.79 -1.63 16.65
CA SER A 32 -5.40 -2.49 17.77
C SER A 32 -3.94 -2.34 18.19
N MET A 33 -3.18 -1.48 17.54
CA MET A 33 -1.76 -1.26 17.86
C MET A 33 -1.58 -0.67 19.25
N LYS A 34 -0.58 -1.16 19.95
CA LYS A 34 -0.23 -0.70 21.30
C LYS A 34 0.81 0.43 21.22
N PRO A 35 0.93 1.25 22.28
CA PRO A 35 2.00 2.24 22.35
C PRO A 35 3.38 1.61 22.16
N GLY A 36 4.21 2.25 21.35
CA GLY A 36 5.55 1.74 20.99
C GLY A 36 5.58 0.82 19.78
N GLU A 37 4.45 0.32 19.31
CA GLU A 37 4.36 -0.41 18.05
C GLU A 37 4.36 0.56 16.86
N LYS A 38 5.00 0.15 15.76
CA LYS A 38 5.16 0.98 14.56
C LYS A 38 4.69 0.23 13.33
N ALA A 39 3.93 0.90 12.48
CA ALA A 39 3.45 0.33 11.23
C ALA A 39 4.10 0.99 10.01
N ALA A 40 4.32 0.20 8.97
CA ALA A 40 4.78 0.66 7.67
C ALA A 40 3.92 0.06 6.56
N LEU A 41 3.79 0.80 5.47
CA LEU A 41 3.16 0.34 4.24
C LEU A 41 4.27 -0.07 3.26
N LEU A 42 4.27 -1.33 2.86
CA LEU A 42 5.21 -1.86 1.87
C LEU A 42 4.48 -2.17 0.58
N MET A 43 4.74 -1.38 -0.45
CA MET A 43 4.20 -1.61 -1.78
C MET A 43 5.14 -2.51 -2.57
N VAL A 44 4.65 -3.66 -3.01
CA VAL A 44 5.44 -4.64 -3.74
C VAL A 44 4.95 -4.70 -5.19
N HIS A 45 5.86 -4.45 -6.12
CA HIS A 45 5.60 -4.48 -7.56
C HIS A 45 6.54 -5.46 -8.25
N PHE A 46 6.14 -5.95 -9.40
CA PHE A 46 7.05 -6.70 -10.26
C PHE A 46 8.22 -5.81 -10.68
N GLY A 47 7.92 -4.58 -11.05
CA GLY A 47 8.90 -3.59 -11.49
C GLY A 47 8.92 -3.40 -12.99
N THR A 48 9.59 -2.34 -13.43
CA THR A 48 9.82 -2.07 -14.84
C THR A 48 11.15 -1.31 -15.01
N THR A 49 11.80 -1.52 -16.14
CA THR A 49 12.98 -0.76 -16.55
C THR A 49 12.61 0.46 -17.41
N HIS A 50 11.34 0.60 -17.77
CA HIS A 50 10.84 1.69 -18.59
C HIS A 50 10.36 2.85 -17.73
N ASP A 51 11.03 4.00 -17.82
CA ASP A 51 10.75 5.16 -17.00
C ASP A 51 9.33 5.70 -17.20
N ASP A 52 8.87 5.79 -18.43
CA ASP A 52 7.51 6.27 -18.74
C ASP A 52 6.44 5.35 -18.14
N THR A 53 6.62 4.04 -18.29
CA THR A 53 5.72 3.04 -17.70
C THR A 53 5.69 3.15 -16.19
N ARG A 54 6.86 3.29 -15.56
CA ARG A 54 6.96 3.45 -14.11
C ARG A 54 6.19 4.67 -13.64
N THR A 55 6.39 5.80 -14.28
CA THR A 55 5.71 7.06 -13.90
C THR A 55 4.19 6.94 -14.01
N GLN A 56 3.69 6.31 -15.09
CA GLN A 56 2.26 6.20 -15.35
C GLN A 56 1.57 5.12 -14.51
N THR A 57 2.30 4.13 -14.01
CA THR A 57 1.73 2.99 -13.30
C THR A 57 2.20 2.91 -11.86
N ILE A 58 3.42 2.47 -11.62
CA ILE A 58 3.96 2.20 -10.28
C ILE A 58 3.96 3.46 -9.43
N ASP A 59 4.51 4.55 -9.94
CA ASP A 59 4.60 5.82 -9.20
C ASP A 59 3.21 6.39 -8.91
N ALA A 60 2.27 6.24 -9.85
CA ALA A 60 0.89 6.69 -9.67
C ALA A 60 0.17 5.88 -8.58
N ILE A 61 0.33 4.55 -8.56
CA ILE A 61 -0.23 3.68 -7.53
C ILE A 61 0.40 4.00 -6.17
N ASN A 62 1.71 4.17 -6.13
CA ASN A 62 2.42 4.54 -4.90
C ASN A 62 1.93 5.88 -4.33
N ALA A 63 1.69 6.86 -5.20
CA ALA A 63 1.16 8.15 -4.78
C ALA A 63 -0.24 8.03 -4.16
N GLN A 64 -1.10 7.19 -4.74
CA GLN A 64 -2.43 6.91 -4.17
C GLN A 64 -2.33 6.21 -2.82
N ALA A 65 -1.41 5.25 -2.68
CA ALA A 65 -1.19 4.55 -1.42
C ALA A 65 -0.70 5.50 -0.32
N ARG A 66 0.24 6.37 -0.63
CA ARG A 66 0.72 7.39 0.31
C ARG A 66 -0.39 8.35 0.74
N LYS A 67 -1.25 8.72 -0.19
CA LYS A 67 -2.38 9.60 0.09
C LYS A 67 -3.42 8.92 0.99
N ALA A 68 -3.64 7.63 0.78
CA ALA A 68 -4.58 6.85 1.59
C ALA A 68 -4.07 6.59 3.00
N PHE A 69 -2.76 6.48 3.18
CA PHE A 69 -2.11 6.18 4.47
C PHE A 69 -1.01 7.19 4.79
N PRO A 70 -1.36 8.47 4.99
CA PRO A 70 -0.36 9.53 5.12
C PRO A 70 0.48 9.44 6.39
N ASP A 71 -0.01 8.74 7.42
CA ASP A 71 0.67 8.60 8.70
C ASP A 71 1.59 7.37 8.78
N LEU A 72 1.58 6.52 7.76
CA LEU A 72 2.43 5.34 7.72
C LEU A 72 3.74 5.62 6.99
N GLU A 73 4.81 5.01 7.48
CA GLU A 73 6.07 4.95 6.72
C GLU A 73 5.83 4.19 5.43
N PHE A 74 6.27 4.75 4.32
CA PHE A 74 6.11 4.15 3.00
C PHE A 74 7.43 3.52 2.55
N ARG A 75 7.36 2.28 2.08
CA ARG A 75 8.47 1.58 1.43
C ARG A 75 8.01 0.88 0.18
N GLU A 76 8.94 0.66 -0.73
CA GLU A 76 8.70 -0.01 -2.00
C GLU A 76 9.68 -1.15 -2.19
N ALA A 77 9.21 -2.22 -2.84
CA ALA A 77 10.07 -3.32 -3.26
C ALA A 77 9.65 -3.83 -4.65
N TYR A 78 10.61 -4.37 -5.38
CA TYR A 78 10.39 -5.04 -6.67
C TYR A 78 10.66 -6.53 -6.53
N THR A 79 9.86 -7.35 -7.21
CA THR A 79 10.06 -8.81 -7.19
C THR A 79 11.00 -9.29 -8.28
N SER A 80 11.05 -8.62 -9.43
CA SER A 80 11.91 -9.03 -10.54
C SER A 80 13.37 -8.67 -10.28
N ARG A 81 14.17 -9.67 -10.01
CA ARG A 81 15.61 -9.50 -9.79
C ARG A 81 16.33 -9.01 -11.03
N ILE A 82 15.86 -9.39 -12.22
CA ILE A 82 16.42 -8.93 -13.49
C ILE A 82 16.22 -7.43 -13.62
N ILE A 83 15.02 -6.95 -13.33
CA ILE A 83 14.70 -5.51 -13.36
C ILE A 83 15.53 -4.74 -12.33
N ILE A 84 15.60 -5.23 -11.11
CA ILE A 84 16.42 -4.63 -10.04
C ILE A 84 17.88 -4.49 -10.50
N ARG A 85 18.43 -5.53 -11.09
CA ARG A 85 19.80 -5.55 -11.57
C ARG A 85 20.03 -4.54 -12.70
N ARG A 86 19.12 -4.48 -13.67
CA ARG A 86 19.20 -3.53 -14.79
C ARG A 86 19.08 -2.08 -14.32
N LEU A 87 18.18 -1.81 -13.39
CA LEU A 87 18.03 -0.48 -12.82
C LEU A 87 19.29 -0.04 -12.05
N LYS A 88 19.91 -0.97 -11.34
CA LYS A 88 21.15 -0.71 -10.61
C LYS A 88 22.28 -0.23 -11.53
N THR A 89 22.38 -0.75 -12.74
CA THR A 89 23.37 -0.29 -13.72
C THR A 89 23.15 1.15 -14.15
N ARG A 90 21.95 1.68 -13.97
CA ARG A 90 21.58 3.08 -14.23
C ARG A 90 21.63 3.96 -12.99
N GLY A 91 22.12 3.46 -11.88
CA GLY A 91 22.17 4.18 -10.61
C GLY A 91 20.86 4.21 -9.83
N VAL A 92 19.85 3.42 -10.23
CA VAL A 92 18.57 3.33 -9.54
C VAL A 92 18.55 2.07 -8.68
N VAL A 93 18.51 2.25 -7.36
CA VAL A 93 18.52 1.14 -6.40
C VAL A 93 17.10 0.82 -5.97
N LYS A 94 16.70 -0.44 -6.18
CA LYS A 94 15.43 -0.98 -5.71
C LYS A 94 15.68 -2.22 -4.86
N ASN A 95 14.89 -2.38 -3.80
CA ASN A 95 14.99 -3.52 -2.90
C ASN A 95 14.12 -4.69 -3.35
N THR A 96 14.53 -5.91 -3.00
CA THR A 96 13.65 -7.07 -3.00
C THR A 96 12.69 -6.97 -1.81
N PRO A 97 11.55 -7.70 -1.82
CA PRO A 97 10.65 -7.73 -0.65
C PRO A 97 11.36 -8.19 0.63
N LEU A 98 12.24 -9.18 0.53
CA LEU A 98 13.01 -9.65 1.68
C LEU A 98 13.89 -8.55 2.25
N ASP A 99 14.65 -7.85 1.41
CA ASP A 99 15.52 -6.76 1.86
C ASP A 99 14.72 -5.64 2.51
N ALA A 100 13.57 -5.28 1.93
CA ALA A 100 12.70 -4.26 2.49
C ALA A 100 12.15 -4.65 3.88
N LEU A 101 11.73 -5.91 4.03
CA LEU A 101 11.24 -6.42 5.31
C LEU A 101 12.34 -6.45 6.37
N LEU A 102 13.55 -6.88 6.01
CA LEU A 102 14.69 -6.89 6.94
C LEU A 102 15.07 -5.49 7.38
N GLN A 103 15.07 -4.53 6.47
CA GLN A 103 15.33 -3.13 6.79
C GLN A 103 14.28 -2.57 7.74
N LEU A 104 12.99 -2.79 7.45
CA LEU A 104 11.89 -2.33 8.30
C LEU A 104 11.98 -2.94 9.70
N ARG A 105 12.27 -4.23 9.79
CA ARG A 105 12.47 -4.91 11.07
C ARG A 105 13.63 -4.29 11.83
N GLY A 106 14.76 -4.04 11.17
CA GLY A 106 15.92 -3.42 11.78
C GLY A 106 15.67 -1.99 12.28
N GLU A 107 14.74 -1.28 11.65
CA GLU A 107 14.33 0.06 12.04
C GLU A 107 13.23 0.07 13.10
N GLY A 108 12.79 -1.09 13.58
CA GLY A 108 11.84 -1.21 14.68
C GLY A 108 10.37 -1.22 14.28
N TYR A 109 10.06 -1.41 12.99
CA TYR A 109 8.67 -1.57 12.56
C TYR A 109 8.14 -2.94 12.95
N THR A 110 6.98 -2.94 13.59
CA THR A 110 6.36 -4.14 14.16
C THR A 110 5.21 -4.66 13.30
N HIS A 111 4.61 -3.81 12.50
CA HIS A 111 3.47 -4.14 11.64
C HIS A 111 3.73 -3.67 10.22
N ILE A 112 3.55 -4.58 9.25
CA ILE A 112 3.74 -4.30 7.82
C ILE A 112 2.43 -4.58 7.09
N ILE A 113 1.95 -3.59 6.37
CA ILE A 113 0.77 -3.69 5.50
C ILE A 113 1.25 -3.80 4.06
#